data_9b5adc9abebf7e7475d2aede29f54c2f
#
_entry.id   9b5adc9abebf7e7475d2aede29f54c2f
#
_cell.length_a   1.000
_cell.length_b   1.000
_cell.length_c   1.000
_cell.angle_alpha   90.00
_cell.angle_beta   90.00
_cell.angle_gamma   90.00
#
_symmetry.space_group_name_H-M   'P 1'
#
loop_
_entity.id
_entity.type
_entity.pdbx_description
1 polymer ?
#
loop_
_entity_poly.entity_id
_entity_poly.type
_entity_poly.pdbx_seq_one_letter_code
_entity_poly.pdbx_strand_id
1 'polypeptide(L)'
;VDSQTSKARLRSRIRAARADRSLTEAAPGIVAAAGTVAAAGTVAAAARDLIRETPVRSILAYAALPGEPDLDPALDQFLASGGTVYLPVVTKVGEPLMFGQVTGSMASLRPQGRWGIREPVRDGEMLTAAQLLSPTIGLDLVFVPALGFGAAGARLGNGGGFYDRTFGPHGEEPLGSGVLEWGLFGSESPGSESSGPESRGSERNGSAAPGSGPRVVGVCFADELNLKGLAAEAWDLRIPEAVTDDGTHVFTA
;
A
#
# COMPACT_ATOMS: atom_id res chain seq x y z
N VAL A 1 -18.54 -19.52 15.25
CA VAL A 1 -17.10 -19.74 14.92
C VAL A 1 -16.39 -18.44 15.26
N ASP A 2 -15.40 -18.52 16.14
CA ASP A 2 -14.63 -17.37 16.57
C ASP A 2 -13.92 -16.71 15.36
N SER A 3 -13.97 -15.38 15.28
CA SER A 3 -13.36 -14.56 14.21
C SER A 3 -11.87 -14.87 14.05
N GLN A 4 -11.15 -15.05 15.15
CA GLN A 4 -9.71 -15.37 15.13
C GLN A 4 -9.43 -16.75 14.53
N THR A 5 -10.27 -17.75 14.80
CA THR A 5 -10.17 -19.09 14.20
C THR A 5 -10.42 -19.01 12.69
N SER A 6 -11.37 -18.18 12.22
CA SER A 6 -11.64 -17.95 10.81
C SER A 6 -10.45 -17.26 10.13
N LYS A 7 -9.89 -16.21 10.72
CA LYS A 7 -8.69 -15.51 10.19
C LYS A 7 -7.47 -16.44 10.10
N ALA A 8 -7.26 -17.30 11.11
CA ALA A 8 -6.15 -18.26 11.11
C ALA A 8 -6.26 -19.28 9.95
N ARG A 9 -7.46 -19.82 9.71
CA ARG A 9 -7.72 -20.75 8.60
C ARG A 9 -7.53 -20.08 7.24
N LEU A 10 -8.00 -18.86 7.07
CA LEU A 10 -7.80 -18.09 5.84
C LEU A 10 -6.33 -17.83 5.58
N ARG A 11 -5.55 -17.42 6.59
CA ARG A 11 -4.10 -17.22 6.47
C ARG A 11 -3.39 -18.48 6.01
N SER A 12 -3.70 -19.65 6.63
CA SER A 12 -3.10 -20.92 6.28
C SER A 12 -3.38 -21.30 4.82
N ARG A 13 -4.65 -21.17 4.37
CA ARG A 13 -5.06 -21.48 3.00
C ARG A 13 -4.34 -20.59 1.98
N ILE A 14 -4.29 -19.28 2.21
CA ILE A 14 -3.69 -18.35 1.26
C ILE A 14 -2.17 -18.56 1.19
N ARG A 15 -1.51 -18.76 2.32
CA ARG A 15 -0.06 -19.06 2.33
C ARG A 15 0.27 -20.34 1.58
N ALA A 16 -0.56 -21.36 1.67
CA ALA A 16 -0.38 -22.60 0.89
C ALA A 16 -0.52 -22.30 -0.61
N ALA A 17 -1.56 -21.57 -1.03
CA ALA A 17 -1.76 -21.21 -2.43
C ALA A 17 -0.61 -20.33 -2.97
N ARG A 18 -0.08 -19.40 -2.18
CA ARG A 18 1.09 -18.59 -2.56
C ARG A 18 2.37 -19.44 -2.69
N ALA A 19 2.57 -20.42 -1.82
CA ALA A 19 3.70 -21.33 -1.93
C ALA A 19 3.64 -22.16 -3.21
N ASP A 20 2.47 -22.67 -3.58
CA ASP A 20 2.26 -23.42 -4.83
C ASP A 20 2.50 -22.54 -6.07
N ARG A 21 2.07 -21.27 -6.05
CA ARG A 21 2.34 -20.26 -7.11
C ARG A 21 3.85 -20.06 -7.29
N SER A 22 4.58 -19.82 -6.22
CA SER A 22 6.04 -19.62 -6.26
C SER A 22 6.79 -20.83 -6.83
N LEU A 23 6.34 -22.05 -6.55
CA LEU A 23 6.92 -23.27 -7.12
C LEU A 23 6.66 -23.38 -8.63
N THR A 24 5.49 -22.92 -9.10
CA THR A 24 5.14 -22.93 -10.52
C THR A 24 5.95 -21.91 -11.31
N GLU A 25 6.17 -20.72 -10.75
CA GLU A 25 7.00 -19.65 -11.35
C GLU A 25 8.49 -20.01 -11.38
N ALA A 26 8.97 -20.76 -10.40
CA ALA A 26 10.36 -21.22 -10.33
C ALA A 26 10.67 -22.42 -11.25
N ALA A 27 9.69 -22.97 -11.97
CA ALA A 27 9.91 -24.07 -12.90
C ALA A 27 10.85 -23.63 -14.05
N PRO A 28 11.87 -24.45 -14.44
CA PRO A 28 12.86 -24.08 -15.42
C PRO A 28 12.21 -23.90 -16.80
N GLY A 29 12.11 -22.66 -17.26
CA GLY A 29 11.53 -22.26 -18.55
C GLY A 29 11.05 -20.81 -18.60
N ILE A 30 10.85 -20.16 -17.47
CA ILE A 30 10.44 -18.77 -17.41
C ILE A 30 11.54 -17.95 -16.70
N VAL A 31 12.60 -17.62 -17.42
CA VAL A 31 13.61 -16.68 -16.93
C VAL A 31 13.08 -15.28 -17.21
N ALA A 32 12.46 -14.65 -16.22
CA ALA A 32 12.26 -13.21 -16.24
C ALA A 32 13.64 -12.54 -16.15
N ALA A 33 14.04 -11.85 -17.21
CA ALA A 33 15.31 -11.13 -17.25
C ALA A 33 15.30 -10.05 -16.14
N ALA A 34 16.26 -10.12 -15.24
CA ALA A 34 16.49 -9.12 -14.22
C ALA A 34 16.69 -7.74 -14.87
N GLY A 35 15.86 -6.76 -14.48
CA GLY A 35 15.99 -5.36 -14.90
C GLY A 35 14.96 -4.88 -15.93
N THR A 36 13.88 -5.61 -16.18
CA THR A 36 12.90 -5.26 -17.21
C THR A 36 11.63 -4.66 -16.58
N VAL A 37 11.05 -3.66 -17.25
CA VAL A 37 9.71 -3.11 -17.06
C VAL A 37 8.75 -4.20 -16.61
N ALA A 38 7.98 -3.94 -15.54
CA ALA A 38 7.00 -4.88 -15.00
C ALA A 38 6.17 -5.48 -16.16
N ALA A 39 6.17 -6.81 -16.26
CA ALA A 39 5.41 -7.52 -17.30
C ALA A 39 3.92 -7.20 -17.13
N ALA A 40 3.18 -7.04 -18.24
CA ALA A 40 1.73 -6.84 -18.19
C ALA A 40 1.05 -8.00 -17.46
N GLY A 41 -0.01 -7.73 -16.69
CA GLY A 41 -0.71 -8.75 -15.89
C GLY A 41 0.01 -9.11 -14.58
N THR A 42 0.88 -8.24 -14.07
CA THR A 42 1.49 -8.38 -12.75
C THR A 42 1.03 -7.28 -11.81
N VAL A 43 1.05 -7.54 -10.50
CA VAL A 43 0.73 -6.53 -9.48
C VAL A 43 1.65 -5.31 -9.60
N ALA A 44 2.93 -5.51 -9.92
CA ALA A 44 3.86 -4.41 -10.16
C ALA A 44 3.47 -3.54 -11.36
N ALA A 45 2.93 -4.14 -12.44
CA ALA A 45 2.45 -3.37 -13.59
C ALA A 45 1.24 -2.52 -13.22
N ALA A 46 0.26 -3.09 -12.52
CA ALA A 46 -0.92 -2.36 -12.06
C ALA A 46 -0.55 -1.25 -11.05
N ALA A 47 0.37 -1.52 -10.13
CA ALA A 47 0.87 -0.51 -9.19
C ALA A 47 1.61 0.63 -9.90
N ARG A 48 2.43 0.33 -10.91
CA ARG A 48 3.08 1.35 -11.76
C ARG A 48 2.07 2.22 -12.48
N ASP A 49 1.03 1.63 -13.05
CA ASP A 49 0.01 2.38 -13.79
C ASP A 49 -0.78 3.29 -12.83
N LEU A 50 -1.13 2.80 -11.64
CA LEU A 50 -1.73 3.60 -10.56
C LEU A 50 -0.84 4.79 -10.13
N ILE A 51 0.48 4.57 -9.97
CA ILE A 51 1.44 5.65 -9.65
C ILE A 51 1.46 6.71 -10.75
N ARG A 52 1.35 6.32 -12.02
CA ARG A 52 1.36 7.25 -13.17
C ARG A 52 0.09 8.08 -13.30
N GLU A 53 -1.05 7.52 -12.91
CA GLU A 53 -2.36 8.19 -12.98
C GLU A 53 -2.54 9.24 -11.87
N THR A 54 -1.73 9.20 -10.84
CA THR A 54 -1.82 10.09 -9.67
C THR A 54 -0.55 10.95 -9.58
N PRO A 55 -0.64 12.25 -9.25
CA PRO A 55 0.55 13.08 -9.04
C PRO A 55 1.23 12.71 -7.73
N VAL A 56 2.00 11.63 -7.73
CA VAL A 56 2.70 11.06 -6.57
C VAL A 56 4.16 11.49 -6.59
N ARG A 57 4.67 11.99 -5.46
CA ARG A 57 6.08 12.33 -5.22
C ARG A 57 6.71 11.46 -4.15
N SER A 58 5.88 10.95 -3.23
CA SER A 58 6.31 10.14 -2.10
C SER A 58 5.36 8.97 -1.85
N ILE A 59 5.92 7.81 -1.63
CA ILE A 59 5.21 6.54 -1.43
C ILE A 59 5.71 5.86 -0.15
N LEU A 60 4.77 5.41 0.70
CA LEU A 60 5.04 4.34 1.64
C LEU A 60 4.68 3.02 0.97
N ALA A 61 5.63 2.09 0.90
CA ALA A 61 5.43 0.76 0.35
C ALA A 61 5.94 -0.33 1.32
N TYR A 62 6.20 -1.51 0.81
CA TYR A 62 6.79 -2.62 1.55
C TYR A 62 7.77 -3.38 0.64
N ALA A 63 8.74 -4.05 1.24
CA ALA A 63 9.61 -4.99 0.53
C ALA A 63 9.01 -6.40 0.64
N ALA A 64 8.62 -6.98 -0.49
CA ALA A 64 7.91 -8.24 -0.52
C ALA A 64 8.72 -9.39 0.13
N LEU A 65 8.04 -10.18 0.95
CA LEU A 65 8.50 -11.49 1.40
C LEU A 65 8.25 -12.55 0.30
N PRO A 66 8.93 -13.69 0.33
CA PRO A 66 8.67 -14.77 -0.62
C PRO A 66 7.16 -15.11 -0.69
N GLY A 67 6.61 -15.10 -1.89
CA GLY A 67 5.20 -15.34 -2.16
C GLY A 67 4.26 -14.15 -1.94
N GLU A 68 4.75 -12.99 -1.51
CA GLU A 68 3.97 -11.75 -1.53
C GLU A 68 4.02 -11.09 -2.90
N PRO A 69 2.99 -10.30 -3.27
CA PRO A 69 3.04 -9.48 -4.48
C PRO A 69 4.28 -8.58 -4.48
N ASP A 70 5.11 -8.70 -5.50
CA ASP A 70 6.35 -7.94 -5.61
C ASP A 70 6.11 -6.59 -6.30
N LEU A 71 6.39 -5.50 -5.61
CA LEU A 71 6.31 -4.14 -6.12
C LEU A 71 7.67 -3.56 -6.55
N ASP A 72 8.78 -4.26 -6.31
CA ASP A 72 10.12 -3.74 -6.57
C ASP A 72 10.28 -3.14 -7.96
N PRO A 73 9.80 -3.76 -9.07
CA PRO A 73 9.95 -3.18 -10.40
C PRO A 73 9.25 -1.82 -10.58
N ALA A 74 8.09 -1.64 -9.94
CA ALA A 74 7.35 -0.38 -9.98
C ALA A 74 8.03 0.69 -9.11
N LEU A 75 8.49 0.30 -7.92
CA LEU A 75 9.17 1.19 -6.99
C LEU A 75 10.54 1.63 -7.50
N ASP A 76 11.32 0.75 -8.12
CA ASP A 76 12.60 1.10 -8.74
C ASP A 76 12.42 2.08 -9.90
N GLN A 77 11.38 1.91 -10.72
CA GLN A 77 11.05 2.87 -11.77
C GLN A 77 10.64 4.23 -11.19
N PHE A 78 9.87 4.24 -10.11
CA PHE A 78 9.46 5.46 -9.41
C PHE A 78 10.67 6.19 -8.78
N LEU A 79 11.57 5.47 -8.12
CA LEU A 79 12.83 6.00 -7.58
C LEU A 79 13.71 6.60 -8.69
N ALA A 80 13.85 5.90 -9.82
CA ALA A 80 14.62 6.37 -10.98
C ALA A 80 14.02 7.64 -11.61
N SER A 81 12.72 7.89 -11.44
CA SER A 81 12.06 9.14 -11.89
C SER A 81 12.19 10.30 -10.89
N GLY A 82 12.89 10.11 -9.77
CA GLY A 82 13.11 11.12 -8.72
C GLY A 82 12.06 11.08 -7.60
N GLY A 83 11.23 10.06 -7.55
CA GLY A 83 10.28 9.85 -6.45
C GLY A 83 10.97 9.39 -5.16
N THR A 84 10.28 9.53 -4.04
CA THR A 84 10.76 9.10 -2.72
C THR A 84 9.96 7.89 -2.23
N VAL A 85 10.64 6.84 -1.80
CA VAL A 85 10.02 5.63 -1.25
C VAL A 85 10.43 5.46 0.21
N TYR A 86 9.45 5.23 1.07
CA TYR A 86 9.61 4.83 2.46
C TYR A 86 9.18 3.38 2.64
N LEU A 87 9.87 2.65 3.49
CA LEU A 87 9.53 1.29 3.87
C LEU A 87 9.42 1.14 5.39
N PRO A 88 8.55 0.23 5.86
CA PRO A 88 8.43 -0.07 7.27
C PRO A 88 9.69 -0.77 7.78
N VAL A 89 10.05 -0.45 9.03
CA VAL A 89 11.11 -1.09 9.78
C VAL A 89 10.53 -1.62 11.09
N VAL A 90 10.73 -2.90 11.34
CA VAL A 90 10.29 -3.53 12.58
C VAL A 90 11.37 -3.37 13.65
N THR A 91 11.18 -2.46 14.57
CA THR A 91 12.12 -2.24 15.68
C THR A 91 11.91 -3.25 16.81
N LYS A 92 10.63 -3.52 17.14
CA LYS A 92 10.26 -4.48 18.19
C LYS A 92 8.91 -5.12 17.91
N VAL A 93 8.78 -6.39 18.27
CA VAL A 93 7.52 -7.12 18.15
C VAL A 93 6.48 -6.54 19.11
N GLY A 94 5.28 -6.27 18.59
CA GLY A 94 4.19 -5.73 19.40
C GLY A 94 4.16 -4.20 19.48
N GLU A 95 5.16 -3.51 18.93
CA GLU A 95 5.19 -2.04 18.81
C GLU A 95 4.74 -1.58 17.41
N PRO A 96 4.36 -0.31 17.25
CA PRO A 96 4.15 0.32 15.96
C PRO A 96 5.39 0.23 15.05
N LEU A 97 5.17 0.44 13.75
CA LEU A 97 6.24 0.48 12.77
C LEU A 97 6.99 1.82 12.86
N MET A 98 8.30 1.74 12.62
CA MET A 98 9.09 2.89 12.20
C MET A 98 9.28 2.84 10.69
N PHE A 99 9.78 3.91 10.09
CA PHE A 99 9.90 4.04 8.64
C PHE A 99 11.28 4.59 8.27
N GLY A 100 11.86 4.03 7.22
CA GLY A 100 13.12 4.49 6.66
C GLY A 100 12.96 4.80 5.17
N GLN A 101 13.70 5.79 4.68
CA GLN A 101 13.76 6.12 3.26
C GLN A 101 14.67 5.13 2.52
N VAL A 102 14.24 4.71 1.33
CA VAL A 102 15.08 3.91 0.43
C VAL A 102 16.09 4.82 -0.24
N THR A 103 17.36 4.51 -0.07
CA THR A 103 18.46 5.16 -0.76
C THR A 103 18.98 4.27 -1.88
N GLY A 104 18.82 4.70 -3.13
CA GLY A 104 19.22 3.93 -4.30
C GLY A 104 18.07 3.11 -4.89
N SER A 105 18.13 1.77 -4.84
CA SER A 105 17.13 0.87 -5.43
C SER A 105 16.63 -0.16 -4.43
N MET A 106 15.50 -0.79 -4.73
CA MET A 106 14.95 -1.89 -3.93
C MET A 106 15.93 -3.09 -3.86
N ALA A 107 16.71 -3.31 -4.92
CA ALA A 107 17.74 -4.36 -4.95
C ALA A 107 18.93 -4.08 -4.00
N SER A 108 19.13 -2.85 -3.55
CA SER A 108 20.17 -2.50 -2.58
C SER A 108 19.82 -2.87 -1.14
N LEU A 109 18.55 -3.12 -0.85
CA LEU A 109 18.06 -3.46 0.48
C LEU A 109 18.60 -4.83 0.93
N ARG A 110 18.88 -4.96 2.22
CA ARG A 110 19.40 -6.19 2.82
C ARG A 110 18.39 -6.80 3.79
N PRO A 111 18.25 -8.14 3.79
CA PRO A 111 17.43 -8.82 4.79
C PRO A 111 17.92 -8.51 6.21
N GLN A 112 16.99 -8.13 7.07
CA GLN A 112 17.28 -7.80 8.47
C GLN A 112 16.30 -8.51 9.42
N GLY A 113 16.70 -8.58 10.69
CA GLY A 113 15.89 -9.17 11.75
C GLY A 113 15.59 -10.66 11.55
N ARG A 114 14.71 -11.17 12.41
CA ARG A 114 14.37 -12.62 12.45
C ARG A 114 13.49 -13.09 11.29
N TRP A 115 12.84 -12.17 10.59
CA TRP A 115 11.94 -12.49 9.47
C TRP A 115 12.59 -12.31 8.10
N GLY A 116 13.84 -11.83 8.05
CA GLY A 116 14.53 -11.60 6.79
C GLY A 116 13.87 -10.54 5.91
N ILE A 117 13.14 -9.60 6.50
CA ILE A 117 12.53 -8.49 5.77
C ILE A 117 13.65 -7.59 5.25
N ARG A 118 13.58 -7.23 3.98
CA ARG A 118 14.50 -6.26 3.41
C ARG A 118 14.09 -4.86 3.88
N GLU A 119 14.95 -4.24 4.67
CA GLU A 119 14.68 -2.95 5.29
C GLU A 119 15.72 -1.92 4.82
N PRO A 120 15.36 -0.61 4.82
CA PRO A 120 16.33 0.47 4.66
C PRO A 120 17.43 0.40 5.71
N VAL A 121 18.60 0.94 5.39
CA VAL A 121 19.72 0.97 6.31
C VAL A 121 19.35 1.82 7.53
N ARG A 122 19.62 1.32 8.72
CA ARG A 122 19.21 1.95 10.00
C ARG A 122 20.18 3.05 10.49
N ASP A 123 21.17 3.42 9.68
CA ASP A 123 22.11 4.52 9.94
C ASP A 123 21.54 5.90 9.57
N GLY A 124 20.38 5.92 8.90
CA GLY A 124 19.63 7.13 8.59
C GLY A 124 18.58 7.49 9.64
N GLU A 125 17.96 8.63 9.47
CA GLU A 125 16.86 9.08 10.31
C GLU A 125 15.64 8.16 10.13
N MET A 126 15.19 7.55 11.22
CA MET A 126 13.99 6.72 11.27
C MET A 126 12.81 7.59 11.66
N LEU A 127 11.74 7.54 10.87
CA LEU A 127 10.52 8.30 11.08
C LEU A 127 9.51 7.51 11.90
N THR A 128 8.82 8.15 12.84
CA THR A 128 7.57 7.65 13.42
C THR A 128 6.44 7.78 12.41
N ALA A 129 5.28 7.17 12.68
CA ALA A 129 4.09 7.31 11.83
C ALA A 129 3.64 8.78 11.74
N ALA A 130 3.65 9.52 12.85
CA ALA A 130 3.31 10.94 12.88
C ALA A 130 4.27 11.80 12.02
N GLN A 131 5.57 11.53 12.07
CA GLN A 131 6.55 12.22 11.23
C GLN A 131 6.34 11.90 9.75
N LEU A 132 6.12 10.61 9.40
CA LEU A 132 5.88 10.17 8.03
C LEU A 132 4.63 10.82 7.42
N LEU A 133 3.54 10.93 8.20
CA LEU A 133 2.28 11.54 7.76
C LEU A 133 2.27 13.07 7.87
N SER A 134 3.36 13.67 8.34
CA SER A 134 3.44 15.13 8.47
C SER A 134 3.40 15.83 7.11
N PRO A 135 2.89 17.07 7.05
CA PRO A 135 2.92 17.88 5.82
C PRO A 135 4.34 18.12 5.28
N THR A 136 5.36 18.04 6.14
CA THR A 136 6.77 18.20 5.75
C THR A 136 7.23 17.07 4.83
N ILE A 137 6.83 15.83 5.11
CA ILE A 137 7.10 14.68 4.24
C ILE A 137 6.15 14.71 3.03
N GLY A 138 4.88 15.08 3.25
CA GLY A 138 3.88 15.17 2.19
C GLY A 138 3.67 13.82 1.50
N LEU A 139 3.39 12.77 2.28
CA LEU A 139 3.16 11.42 1.77
C LEU A 139 1.89 11.41 0.89
N ASP A 140 2.03 10.96 -0.36
CA ASP A 140 0.93 10.98 -1.35
C ASP A 140 0.23 9.62 -1.46
N LEU A 141 0.96 8.51 -1.31
CA LEU A 141 0.44 7.16 -1.54
C LEU A 141 0.97 6.15 -0.53
N VAL A 142 0.10 5.26 -0.05
CA VAL A 142 0.43 4.17 0.86
C VAL A 142 0.02 2.83 0.26
N PHE A 143 0.96 1.94 0.00
CA PHE A 143 0.70 0.55 -0.33
C PHE A 143 0.74 -0.32 0.93
N VAL A 144 -0.38 -0.97 1.25
CA VAL A 144 -0.51 -1.83 2.44
C VAL A 144 -0.57 -3.30 2.03
N PRO A 145 0.41 -4.13 2.40
CA PRO A 145 0.38 -5.55 2.06
C PRO A 145 -0.73 -6.28 2.80
N ALA A 146 -1.35 -7.23 2.11
CA ALA A 146 -2.35 -8.11 2.68
C ALA A 146 -2.21 -9.54 2.15
N LEU A 147 -2.73 -10.51 2.90
CA LEU A 147 -3.03 -11.85 2.40
C LEU A 147 -4.33 -11.86 1.60
N GLY A 148 -5.12 -10.81 1.67
CA GLY A 148 -6.33 -10.61 0.89
C GLY A 148 -7.35 -9.73 1.58
N PHE A 149 -8.48 -9.52 0.90
CA PHE A 149 -9.52 -8.61 1.36
C PHE A 149 -10.90 -9.27 1.34
N GLY A 150 -11.71 -8.93 2.33
CA GLY A 150 -13.13 -9.24 2.42
C GLY A 150 -14.01 -8.04 2.07
N ALA A 151 -15.29 -8.14 2.42
CA ALA A 151 -16.25 -7.07 2.21
C ALA A 151 -15.83 -5.76 2.88
N ALA A 152 -16.21 -4.63 2.27
CA ALA A 152 -15.95 -3.28 2.79
C ALA A 152 -14.48 -3.04 3.19
N GLY A 153 -13.53 -3.59 2.43
CA GLY A 153 -12.10 -3.41 2.66
C GLY A 153 -11.55 -4.05 3.94
N ALA A 154 -12.25 -5.05 4.49
CA ALA A 154 -11.73 -5.85 5.59
C ALA A 154 -10.41 -6.52 5.18
N ARG A 155 -9.30 -6.20 5.86
CA ARG A 155 -7.96 -6.66 5.50
C ARG A 155 -7.54 -7.89 6.29
N LEU A 156 -7.03 -8.90 5.60
CA LEU A 156 -6.36 -10.05 6.22
C LEU A 156 -4.84 -9.84 6.18
N GLY A 157 -4.26 -9.38 7.27
CA GLY A 157 -2.81 -9.28 7.40
C GLY A 157 -2.14 -10.58 7.83
N ASN A 158 -0.82 -10.60 7.86
CA ASN A 158 0.01 -11.75 8.25
C ASN A 158 -0.10 -12.17 9.73
N GLY A 159 -0.83 -11.42 10.57
CA GLY A 159 -1.10 -11.77 11.97
C GLY A 159 -0.18 -11.07 12.99
N GLY A 160 0.81 -10.31 12.53
CA GLY A 160 1.68 -9.50 13.42
C GLY A 160 1.00 -8.25 13.98
N GLY A 161 -0.09 -7.77 13.36
CA GLY A 161 -0.84 -6.59 13.75
C GLY A 161 -0.08 -5.26 13.66
N PHE A 162 1.04 -5.22 12.92
CA PHE A 162 1.89 -4.04 12.83
C PHE A 162 1.14 -2.85 12.22
N TYR A 163 0.51 -3.03 11.06
CA TYR A 163 -0.25 -1.97 10.40
C TYR A 163 -1.47 -1.52 11.23
N ASP A 164 -2.14 -2.44 11.92
CA ASP A 164 -3.30 -2.12 12.75
C ASP A 164 -2.89 -1.31 13.99
N ARG A 165 -1.73 -1.62 14.60
CA ARG A 165 -1.16 -0.82 15.71
C ARG A 165 -0.60 0.52 15.27
N THR A 166 -0.16 0.64 14.03
CA THR A 166 0.40 1.89 13.52
C THR A 166 -0.72 2.78 12.97
N PHE A 167 -1.56 2.27 12.10
CA PHE A 167 -2.49 3.03 11.26
C PHE A 167 -3.97 2.67 11.47
N GLY A 168 -4.27 1.66 12.27
CA GLY A 168 -5.65 1.28 12.57
C GLY A 168 -6.39 2.33 13.39
N PRO A 169 -7.72 2.22 13.56
CA PRO A 169 -8.55 3.20 14.29
C PRO A 169 -8.10 3.47 15.73
N HIS A 170 -7.37 2.53 16.33
CA HIS A 170 -6.80 2.63 17.68
C HIS A 170 -5.26 2.54 17.64
N GLY A 171 -4.67 2.78 16.47
CA GLY A 171 -3.22 2.78 16.28
C GLY A 171 -2.55 4.05 16.79
N GLU A 172 -1.21 4.09 16.66
CA GLU A 172 -0.40 5.25 17.04
C GLU A 172 -0.78 6.51 16.26
N GLU A 173 -0.99 6.35 14.93
CA GLU A 173 -1.37 7.42 14.03
C GLU A 173 -2.45 6.92 13.06
N PRO A 174 -3.73 6.98 13.44
CA PRO A 174 -4.80 6.49 12.61
C PRO A 174 -4.84 7.20 11.26
N LEU A 175 -4.82 6.43 10.16
CA LEU A 175 -5.19 6.95 8.86
C LEU A 175 -6.67 7.29 8.92
N GLY A 176 -6.97 8.58 9.04
CA GLY A 176 -8.29 9.09 9.39
C GLY A 176 -9.40 8.62 8.47
N SER A 177 -10.63 8.72 8.95
CA SER A 177 -11.89 8.42 8.23
C SER A 177 -12.10 9.25 6.94
N GLY A 178 -11.30 10.26 6.69
CA GLY A 178 -11.26 10.98 5.40
C GLY A 178 -10.88 10.08 4.20
N VAL A 179 -10.25 8.94 4.44
CA VAL A 179 -9.95 7.93 3.41
C VAL A 179 -11.24 7.28 2.86
N LEU A 180 -12.33 7.28 3.61
CA LEU A 180 -13.61 6.71 3.16
C LEU A 180 -14.47 7.71 2.34
N GLU A 181 -14.13 9.01 2.34
CA GLU A 181 -14.92 10.02 1.62
C GLU A 181 -14.51 10.20 0.14
N TRP A 182 -13.36 9.67 -0.28
CA TRP A 182 -12.90 9.79 -1.67
C TRP A 182 -13.77 9.05 -2.69
N GLY A 183 -14.57 8.09 -2.26
CA GLY A 183 -15.50 7.34 -3.12
C GLY A 183 -16.84 8.03 -3.43
N LEU A 184 -17.14 9.21 -2.85
CA LEU A 184 -18.45 9.84 -2.95
C LEU A 184 -18.50 11.14 -3.77
N PHE A 185 -17.39 11.64 -4.28
CA PHE A 185 -17.37 12.85 -5.13
C PHE A 185 -17.40 12.54 -6.63
N GLY A 186 -18.38 11.75 -7.03
CA GLY A 186 -18.71 11.44 -8.41
C GLY A 186 -20.21 11.58 -8.70
N SER A 187 -20.89 12.64 -8.18
CA SER A 187 -22.21 13.01 -8.68
C SER A 187 -22.47 14.51 -8.49
N GLU A 188 -22.71 15.13 -9.62
CA GLU A 188 -23.04 16.50 -9.88
C GLU A 188 -24.07 17.13 -8.92
N SER A 189 -23.84 18.38 -8.58
CA SER A 189 -24.92 19.28 -8.15
C SER A 189 -25.03 20.44 -9.15
N PRO A 190 -26.23 20.75 -9.65
CA PRO A 190 -26.42 21.85 -10.58
C PRO A 190 -26.64 23.18 -9.87
N GLY A 191 -25.92 24.19 -10.31
CA GLY A 191 -26.41 25.55 -10.45
C GLY A 191 -26.51 26.45 -9.25
N SER A 192 -25.60 27.43 -9.17
CA SER A 192 -26.00 28.82 -8.97
C SER A 192 -24.95 29.78 -9.55
N GLU A 193 -25.38 30.56 -10.52
CA GLU A 193 -24.63 31.63 -11.17
C GLU A 193 -24.42 32.81 -10.19
N SER A 194 -23.20 33.36 -10.13
CA SER A 194 -23.01 34.77 -9.88
C SER A 194 -21.72 35.28 -10.51
N SER A 195 -21.86 36.25 -11.32
CA SER A 195 -20.91 36.95 -12.19
C SER A 195 -19.93 37.88 -11.48
N GLY A 196 -18.70 38.01 -12.05
CA GLY A 196 -17.83 39.19 -12.05
C GLY A 196 -16.44 38.98 -11.41
N PRO A 197 -15.42 39.84 -11.76
CA PRO A 197 -14.68 39.72 -13.02
C PRO A 197 -13.17 39.36 -12.85
N GLU A 198 -12.52 39.20 -14.00
CA GLU A 198 -11.15 38.82 -14.30
C GLU A 198 -10.01 39.43 -13.46
N SER A 199 -9.04 38.57 -13.07
CA SER A 199 -7.63 38.99 -13.11
C SER A 199 -6.74 37.78 -13.44
N ARG A 200 -5.91 37.97 -14.48
CA ARG A 200 -4.89 37.04 -14.97
C ARG A 200 -3.77 36.87 -13.94
N GLY A 201 -3.32 35.65 -13.73
CA GLY A 201 -2.10 35.32 -12.99
C GLY A 201 -1.80 33.84 -13.08
N SER A 202 -0.85 33.52 -13.93
CA SER A 202 -0.20 32.22 -14.11
C SER A 202 0.29 31.64 -12.80
N GLU A 203 0.03 30.36 -12.57
CA GLU A 203 0.97 29.31 -12.18
C GLU A 203 0.18 28.10 -11.67
N ARG A 204 0.11 27.06 -12.52
CA ARG A 204 -0.47 25.77 -12.13
C ARG A 204 0.57 24.97 -11.35
N ASN A 205 0.67 25.19 -10.06
CA ASN A 205 1.22 24.22 -9.16
C ASN A 205 0.06 23.31 -8.74
N GLY A 206 0.07 22.06 -9.23
CA GLY A 206 -0.85 21.01 -8.80
C GLY A 206 -0.50 20.54 -7.39
N SER A 207 -0.81 21.39 -6.41
CA SER A 207 -0.81 20.99 -5.00
C SER A 207 -2.17 20.36 -4.72
N ALA A 208 -2.18 19.12 -4.21
CA ALA A 208 -3.36 18.53 -3.61
C ALA A 208 -3.93 19.49 -2.58
N ALA A 209 -5.27 19.58 -2.47
CA ALA A 209 -5.93 20.46 -1.54
C ALA A 209 -5.40 20.22 -0.11
N PRO A 210 -5.08 21.28 0.67
CA PRO A 210 -4.60 21.09 2.04
C PRO A 210 -5.73 20.48 2.88
N GLY A 211 -5.54 19.22 3.31
CA GLY A 211 -6.48 18.50 4.19
C GLY A 211 -6.78 17.06 3.80
N SER A 212 -6.38 16.58 2.64
CA SER A 212 -6.51 15.17 2.28
C SER A 212 -5.23 14.41 2.67
N GLY A 213 -5.36 13.38 3.53
CA GLY A 213 -4.28 12.44 3.82
C GLY A 213 -3.83 11.67 2.55
N PRO A 214 -2.81 10.80 2.66
CA PRO A 214 -2.35 10.00 1.53
C PRO A 214 -3.44 9.06 1.01
N ARG A 215 -3.43 8.78 -0.29
CA ARG A 215 -4.23 7.69 -0.87
C ARG A 215 -3.75 6.36 -0.31
N VAL A 216 -4.67 5.51 0.18
CA VAL A 216 -4.32 4.22 0.81
C VAL A 216 -4.84 3.08 -0.03
N VAL A 217 -3.95 2.24 -0.51
CA VAL A 217 -4.23 1.14 -1.44
C VAL A 217 -3.69 -0.16 -0.86
N GLY A 218 -4.54 -1.16 -0.74
CA GLY A 218 -4.14 -2.51 -0.38
C GLY A 218 -3.45 -3.22 -1.55
N VAL A 219 -2.64 -4.23 -1.23
CA VAL A 219 -1.95 -5.03 -2.26
C VAL A 219 -2.16 -6.51 -1.98
N CYS A 220 -2.72 -7.23 -2.95
CA CYS A 220 -2.87 -8.68 -2.94
C CYS A 220 -2.95 -9.22 -4.39
N PHE A 221 -3.07 -10.52 -4.57
CA PHE A 221 -3.42 -11.09 -5.87
C PHE A 221 -4.94 -11.06 -6.09
N ALA A 222 -5.40 -11.08 -7.34
CA ALA A 222 -6.83 -10.96 -7.69
C ALA A 222 -7.69 -12.07 -7.09
N ASP A 223 -7.18 -13.30 -7.01
CA ASP A 223 -7.86 -14.45 -6.40
C ASP A 223 -7.95 -14.38 -4.85
N GLU A 224 -7.31 -13.40 -4.24
CA GLU A 224 -7.33 -13.12 -2.80
C GLU A 224 -8.33 -12.01 -2.42
N LEU A 225 -9.10 -11.51 -3.38
CA LEU A 225 -10.23 -10.60 -3.16
C LEU A 225 -11.48 -11.37 -2.71
N ASN A 226 -12.42 -10.66 -2.12
CA ASN A 226 -13.75 -11.17 -1.72
C ASN A 226 -13.69 -12.39 -0.80
N LEU A 227 -12.76 -12.42 0.15
CA LEU A 227 -12.58 -13.52 1.11
C LEU A 227 -13.84 -13.72 1.96
N LYS A 228 -14.57 -14.80 1.69
CA LYS A 228 -15.76 -15.18 2.45
C LYS A 228 -15.42 -15.48 3.90
N GLY A 229 -16.22 -14.95 4.83
CA GLY A 229 -16.03 -15.18 6.26
C GLY A 229 -14.93 -14.35 6.91
N LEU A 230 -14.30 -13.43 6.18
CA LEU A 230 -13.42 -12.43 6.75
C LEU A 230 -14.27 -11.25 7.25
N ALA A 231 -14.32 -11.08 8.57
CA ALA A 231 -14.91 -9.92 9.22
C ALA A 231 -13.80 -9.04 9.80
N ALA A 232 -13.94 -7.72 9.62
CA ALA A 232 -13.08 -6.75 10.28
C ALA A 232 -13.55 -6.56 11.72
N GLU A 233 -12.60 -6.47 12.63
CA GLU A 233 -12.82 -6.08 14.02
C GLU A 233 -12.68 -4.54 14.17
N ALA A 234 -13.11 -3.99 15.31
CA ALA A 234 -13.13 -2.54 15.50
C ALA A 234 -11.73 -1.88 15.43
N TRP A 235 -10.69 -2.64 15.68
CA TRP A 235 -9.28 -2.17 15.64
C TRP A 235 -8.57 -2.46 14.32
N ASP A 236 -9.18 -3.23 13.40
CA ASP A 236 -8.54 -3.56 12.13
C ASP A 236 -8.51 -2.34 11.20
N LEU A 237 -7.36 -2.10 10.61
CA LEU A 237 -7.22 -1.14 9.53
C LEU A 237 -8.04 -1.61 8.32
N ARG A 238 -9.02 -0.81 7.90
CA ARG A 238 -9.79 -1.01 6.66
C ARG A 238 -9.15 -0.25 5.52
N ILE A 239 -9.20 -0.83 4.35
CA ILE A 239 -8.58 -0.26 3.15
C ILE A 239 -9.69 -0.03 2.11
N PRO A 240 -9.82 1.19 1.53
CA PRO A 240 -10.92 1.51 0.61
C PRO A 240 -10.76 0.89 -0.77
N GLU A 241 -9.54 0.59 -1.19
CA GLU A 241 -9.23 0.05 -2.51
C GLU A 241 -8.01 -0.87 -2.47
N ALA A 242 -7.87 -1.74 -3.45
CA ALA A 242 -6.70 -2.62 -3.61
C ALA A 242 -6.20 -2.64 -5.05
N VAL A 243 -4.90 -2.80 -5.23
CA VAL A 243 -4.26 -3.11 -6.51
C VAL A 243 -3.90 -4.59 -6.55
N THR A 244 -4.19 -5.22 -7.67
CA THR A 244 -3.96 -6.65 -7.94
C THR A 244 -3.31 -6.83 -9.31
N ASP A 245 -3.01 -8.04 -9.69
CA ASP A 245 -2.56 -8.40 -11.05
C ASP A 245 -3.61 -8.16 -12.14
N ASP A 246 -4.90 -8.05 -11.77
CA ASP A 246 -6.00 -7.68 -12.68
C ASP A 246 -6.30 -6.17 -12.71
N GLY A 247 -5.63 -5.35 -11.88
CA GLY A 247 -5.82 -3.90 -11.79
C GLY A 247 -6.32 -3.42 -10.43
N THR A 248 -6.95 -2.25 -10.40
CA THR A 248 -7.45 -1.61 -9.16
C THR A 248 -8.89 -2.03 -8.86
N HIS A 249 -9.16 -2.36 -7.62
CA HIS A 249 -10.46 -2.73 -7.10
C HIS A 249 -10.88 -1.81 -5.95
N VAL A 250 -12.07 -1.20 -6.03
CA VAL A 250 -12.64 -0.34 -4.98
C VAL A 250 -13.65 -1.14 -4.17
N PHE A 251 -13.52 -1.11 -2.84
CA PHE A 251 -14.44 -1.77 -1.93
C PHE A 251 -15.62 -0.86 -1.62
N THR A 252 -16.83 -1.30 -1.97
CA THR A 252 -18.07 -0.62 -1.58
C THR A 252 -18.44 -0.99 -0.15
N ALA A 253 -19.02 -0.03 0.59
CA ALA A 253 -19.50 -0.19 1.96
C ALA A 253 -20.69 -1.16 2.04
#